data_040f213773dadee45b836eeb1e1ebfda
#
_entry.id   040f213773dadee45b836eeb1e1ebfda
#
_cell.length_a   1.000
_cell.length_b   1.000
_cell.length_c   1.000
_cell.angle_alpha   90.00
_cell.angle_beta   90.00
_cell.angle_gamma   90.00
#
_symmetry.space_group_name_H-M   'P 1'
#
loop_
_entity.id
_entity.type
_entity.pdbx_description
1 polymer ?
#
loop_
_entity_poly.entity_id
_entity_poly.type
_entity_poly.pdbx_seq_one_letter_code
_entity_poly.pdbx_strand_id
1 'polypeptide(L)'
;MVGQFKLIAQTDPHFSQFYAYPLGINPGLAGVNEGDFRANAVFRTQWSQVMTPYITKGVSADIVTPKNLNFGINLLDQSAGDGGYHYQHGYLTIAYSGVRFGEDDNQQITFGIQVGALARKFDPSKFQFGDQWNSITGYEPTASSADQLPRTSSSDLDMGAGVSYADARDRVPVRLFGGFSAFHLNRPQDPFVTQSIAQSLPMRFVLHGGFQWAINERVAITPQFLVMKQGTAMEQMAGISVRTPFAAAADLVAGVNYRFNDAVAPYLGFGFQGLVLGVSYDVATGNLSKTAPGTSSMEVSISYTGRKSGRPIRYLSCPRF
;
A
#
# COMPACT_ATOMS: atom_id res chain seq x y z
N MET A 1 26.85 -10.41 28.51
CA MET A 1 26.24 -10.84 27.25
C MET A 1 25.37 -9.68 26.74
N VAL A 2 25.88 -8.94 25.75
CA VAL A 2 25.09 -7.86 25.10
C VAL A 2 24.15 -8.56 24.12
N GLY A 3 22.87 -8.57 24.43
CA GLY A 3 21.85 -9.11 23.54
C GLY A 3 21.86 -8.30 22.24
N GLN A 4 22.16 -8.92 21.12
CA GLN A 4 21.97 -8.34 19.80
C GLN A 4 20.46 -8.12 19.60
N PHE A 5 20.01 -6.90 19.79
CA PHE A 5 18.69 -6.50 19.29
C PHE A 5 18.73 -6.62 17.77
N LYS A 6 18.06 -7.62 17.22
CA LYS A 6 17.78 -7.65 15.79
C LYS A 6 16.84 -6.48 15.50
N LEU A 7 17.38 -5.41 14.96
CA LEU A 7 16.58 -4.36 14.33
C LEU A 7 15.83 -5.02 13.19
N ILE A 8 14.54 -5.23 13.36
CA ILE A 8 13.65 -5.68 12.30
C ILE A 8 13.47 -4.44 11.42
N ALA A 9 14.11 -4.42 10.26
CA ALA A 9 13.91 -3.38 9.27
C ALA A 9 12.42 -3.33 8.91
N GLN A 10 11.85 -2.12 8.89
CA GLN A 10 10.45 -1.93 8.53
C GLN A 10 10.26 -2.35 7.07
N THR A 11 9.09 -2.90 6.77
CA THR A 11 8.63 -3.08 5.38
C THR A 11 8.41 -1.70 4.75
N ASP A 12 8.39 -1.66 3.41
CA ASP A 12 8.02 -0.44 2.69
C ASP A 12 6.68 0.12 3.17
N PRO A 13 6.44 1.42 2.96
CA PRO A 13 5.17 2.04 3.32
C PRO A 13 3.97 1.29 2.73
N HIS A 14 2.98 1.03 3.57
CA HIS A 14 1.76 0.31 3.19
C HIS A 14 0.54 0.90 3.89
N PHE A 15 -0.64 0.49 3.46
CA PHE A 15 -1.93 0.99 3.94
C PHE A 15 -2.76 -0.14 4.54
N SER A 16 -3.54 0.18 5.58
CA SER A 16 -4.54 -0.73 6.14
C SER A 16 -5.71 -0.94 5.16
N GLN A 17 -6.04 0.09 4.38
CA GLN A 17 -6.94 0.02 3.22
C GLN A 17 -6.15 -0.36 1.95
N PHE A 18 -5.49 -1.50 1.96
CA PHE A 18 -4.49 -1.87 0.95
C PHE A 18 -5.04 -1.93 -0.49
N TYR A 19 -6.31 -2.27 -0.69
CA TYR A 19 -6.91 -2.25 -2.03
C TYR A 19 -7.25 -0.84 -2.54
N ALA A 20 -7.22 0.18 -1.67
CA ALA A 20 -7.34 1.57 -2.11
C ALA A 20 -6.08 2.09 -2.82
N TYR A 21 -4.97 1.33 -2.77
CA TYR A 21 -3.73 1.63 -3.49
C TYR A 21 -3.22 0.39 -4.24
N PRO A 22 -3.99 -0.12 -5.24
CA PRO A 22 -3.80 -1.45 -5.80
C PRO A 22 -2.45 -1.64 -6.50
N LEU A 23 -1.94 -0.63 -7.23
CA LEU A 23 -0.65 -0.73 -7.93
C LEU A 23 0.55 -0.76 -6.97
N GLY A 24 0.38 -0.34 -5.73
CA GLY A 24 1.39 -0.46 -4.68
C GLY A 24 1.49 -1.87 -4.09
N ILE A 25 0.46 -2.70 -4.26
CA ILE A 25 0.48 -4.10 -3.82
C ILE A 25 0.75 -5.08 -4.94
N ASN A 26 0.34 -4.77 -6.19
CA ASN A 26 0.56 -5.68 -7.31
C ASN A 26 0.44 -4.96 -8.67
N PRO A 27 1.49 -4.92 -9.49
CA PRO A 27 1.42 -4.38 -10.85
C PRO A 27 0.41 -5.09 -11.75
N GLY A 28 0.14 -6.39 -11.48
CA GLY A 28 -0.88 -7.16 -12.18
C GLY A 28 -2.31 -6.69 -11.94
N LEU A 29 -2.54 -5.73 -11.02
CA LEU A 29 -3.85 -5.12 -10.80
C LEU A 29 -4.14 -3.93 -11.73
N ALA A 30 -3.20 -3.54 -12.60
CA ALA A 30 -3.43 -2.49 -13.58
C ALA A 30 -4.48 -2.95 -14.61
N GLY A 31 -5.56 -2.20 -14.71
CA GLY A 31 -6.71 -2.50 -15.54
C GLY A 31 -7.65 -3.57 -14.99
N VAL A 32 -7.41 -4.09 -13.79
CA VAL A 32 -8.34 -4.98 -13.08
C VAL A 32 -9.32 -4.10 -12.31
N ASN A 33 -10.26 -3.51 -13.03
CA ASN A 33 -11.32 -2.66 -12.51
C ASN A 33 -12.57 -2.77 -13.38
N GLU A 34 -13.71 -2.28 -12.90
CA GLU A 34 -14.98 -2.36 -13.60
C GLU A 34 -15.22 -1.25 -14.64
N GLY A 35 -14.27 -0.33 -14.77
CA GLY A 35 -14.34 0.79 -15.70
C GLY A 35 -13.33 0.73 -16.82
N ASP A 36 -13.18 1.84 -17.51
CA ASP A 36 -12.12 2.05 -18.51
C ASP A 36 -10.88 2.70 -17.90
N PHE A 37 -11.05 3.38 -16.78
CA PHE A 37 -9.95 3.95 -16.00
C PHE A 37 -10.32 3.99 -14.51
N ARG A 38 -9.29 3.97 -13.68
CA ARG A 38 -9.41 4.14 -12.25
C ARG A 38 -8.34 5.10 -11.76
N ALA A 39 -8.69 5.96 -10.80
CA ALA A 39 -7.77 6.83 -10.09
C ALA A 39 -8.00 6.67 -8.58
N ASN A 40 -6.92 6.60 -7.82
CA ASN A 40 -6.97 6.41 -6.37
C ASN A 40 -6.03 7.39 -5.69
N ALA A 41 -6.41 7.85 -4.51
CA ALA A 41 -5.54 8.55 -3.58
C ALA A 41 -5.77 8.04 -2.17
N VAL A 42 -4.69 7.86 -1.41
CA VAL A 42 -4.73 7.44 -0.01
C VAL A 42 -3.81 8.33 0.80
N PHE A 43 -4.30 8.74 1.94
CA PHE A 43 -3.57 9.52 2.94
C PHE A 43 -3.58 8.77 4.26
N ARG A 44 -2.41 8.57 4.88
CA ARG A 44 -2.24 7.94 6.18
C ARG A 44 -1.41 8.82 7.09
N THR A 45 -1.85 8.98 8.34
CA THR A 45 -1.05 9.54 9.42
C THR A 45 -0.90 8.53 10.54
N GLN A 46 0.33 8.37 11.07
CA GLN A 46 0.64 7.39 12.11
C GLN A 46 1.37 8.08 13.27
N TRP A 47 1.04 7.67 14.51
CA TRP A 47 1.74 8.05 15.74
C TRP A 47 1.74 9.54 16.05
N SER A 48 0.73 10.28 15.61
CA SER A 48 0.61 11.73 15.78
C SER A 48 0.50 12.18 17.25
N GLN A 49 0.19 11.27 18.17
CA GLN A 49 0.09 11.56 19.60
C GLN A 49 1.40 11.30 20.37
N VAL A 50 2.38 10.66 19.74
CA VAL A 50 3.61 10.22 20.41
C VAL A 50 4.83 11.01 19.94
N MET A 51 4.87 11.37 18.66
CA MET A 51 6.00 12.04 18.00
C MET A 51 5.54 12.77 16.75
N THR A 52 6.46 13.45 16.07
CA THR A 52 6.19 13.96 14.72
C THR A 52 5.70 12.81 13.83
N PRO A 53 4.47 12.92 13.28
CA PRO A 53 3.81 11.79 12.67
C PRO A 53 4.52 11.29 11.42
N TYR A 54 4.39 10.00 11.15
CA TYR A 54 4.61 9.47 9.81
C TYR A 54 3.40 9.85 8.95
N ILE A 55 3.67 10.51 7.83
CA ILE A 55 2.64 10.89 6.87
C ILE A 55 2.94 10.17 5.55
N THR A 56 2.01 9.32 5.12
CA THR A 56 2.12 8.59 3.85
C THR A 56 1.02 9.03 2.90
N LYS A 57 1.40 9.38 1.68
CA LYS A 57 0.49 9.78 0.61
C LYS A 57 0.74 8.88 -0.59
N GLY A 58 -0.29 8.19 -1.05
CA GLY A 58 -0.23 7.34 -2.24
C GLY A 58 -1.24 7.82 -3.28
N VAL A 59 -0.82 7.89 -4.54
CA VAL A 59 -1.70 8.19 -5.67
C VAL A 59 -1.43 7.16 -6.75
N SER A 60 -2.48 6.59 -7.33
CA SER A 60 -2.34 5.70 -8.48
C SER A 60 -3.45 5.93 -9.49
N ALA A 61 -3.13 5.68 -10.76
CA ALA A 61 -4.11 5.66 -11.82
C ALA A 61 -3.80 4.56 -12.82
N ASP A 62 -4.84 3.95 -13.38
CA ASP A 62 -4.68 2.93 -14.42
C ASP A 62 -5.80 3.04 -15.47
N ILE A 63 -5.46 2.65 -16.70
CA ILE A 63 -6.36 2.66 -17.85
C ILE A 63 -6.42 1.28 -18.50
N VAL A 64 -7.61 0.92 -18.95
CA VAL A 64 -7.89 -0.31 -19.69
C VAL A 64 -7.92 -0.01 -21.18
N THR A 65 -7.18 -0.79 -21.98
CA THR A 65 -7.23 -0.65 -23.43
C THR A 65 -7.96 -1.84 -24.10
N PRO A 66 -8.49 -1.65 -25.31
CA PRO A 66 -9.13 -2.73 -26.06
C PRO A 66 -8.21 -3.88 -26.45
N LYS A 67 -6.90 -3.65 -26.44
CA LYS A 67 -5.87 -4.62 -26.85
C LYS A 67 -5.35 -5.49 -25.69
N ASN A 68 -6.05 -5.49 -24.54
CA ASN A 68 -5.62 -6.20 -23.31
C ASN A 68 -4.25 -5.73 -22.74
N LEU A 69 -3.70 -4.63 -23.24
CA LEU A 69 -2.55 -3.94 -22.65
C LEU A 69 -3.06 -2.78 -21.81
N ASN A 70 -2.84 -2.84 -20.53
CA ASN A 70 -3.26 -1.81 -19.58
C ASN A 70 -2.03 -1.05 -19.11
N PHE A 71 -2.22 0.21 -18.79
CA PHE A 71 -1.15 1.10 -18.33
C PHE A 71 -1.54 1.68 -16.98
N GLY A 72 -0.54 1.84 -16.13
CA GLY A 72 -0.73 2.43 -14.82
C GLY A 72 0.44 3.30 -14.40
N ILE A 73 0.17 4.19 -13.47
CA ILE A 73 1.16 4.99 -12.75
C ILE A 73 0.84 4.93 -11.28
N ASN A 74 1.87 4.82 -10.44
CA ASN A 74 1.72 5.01 -9.01
C ASN A 74 2.84 5.87 -8.46
N LEU A 75 2.49 6.72 -7.50
CA LEU A 75 3.37 7.63 -6.80
C LEU A 75 3.12 7.48 -5.31
N LEU A 76 4.18 7.48 -4.52
CA LEU A 76 4.08 7.48 -3.06
C LEU A 76 5.12 8.43 -2.48
N ASP A 77 4.72 9.18 -1.46
CA ASP A 77 5.58 9.98 -0.60
C ASP A 77 5.29 9.65 0.86
N GLN A 78 6.32 9.28 1.61
CA GLN A 78 6.25 9.13 3.05
C GLN A 78 7.28 10.05 3.70
N SER A 79 6.82 10.88 4.62
CA SER A 79 7.68 11.64 5.54
C SER A 79 7.61 11.03 6.93
N ALA A 80 8.72 11.03 7.64
CA ALA A 80 8.82 10.41 8.95
C ALA A 80 9.70 11.21 9.90
N GLY A 81 9.20 11.44 11.11
CA GLY A 81 9.94 11.99 12.22
C GLY A 81 10.50 13.40 12.00
N ASP A 82 11.29 13.86 12.96
CA ASP A 82 11.86 15.21 12.99
C ASP A 82 13.06 15.37 12.06
N GLY A 83 13.71 14.26 11.69
CA GLY A 83 14.92 14.24 10.84
C GLY A 83 14.69 14.49 9.35
N GLY A 84 13.48 14.92 8.95
CA GLY A 84 13.16 15.22 7.55
C GLY A 84 13.36 14.01 6.62
N TYR A 85 13.11 12.80 7.11
CA TYR A 85 13.14 11.60 6.29
C TYR A 85 12.01 11.62 5.28
N HIS A 86 12.36 11.38 4.02
CA HIS A 86 11.41 11.14 2.94
C HIS A 86 11.77 9.85 2.22
N TYR A 87 10.75 9.05 2.00
CA TYR A 87 10.77 7.89 1.11
C TYR A 87 9.79 8.19 -0.03
N GLN A 88 10.27 8.21 -1.25
CA GLN A 88 9.47 8.55 -2.41
C GLN A 88 9.68 7.50 -3.50
N HIS A 89 8.61 7.09 -4.14
CA HIS A 89 8.72 6.30 -5.36
C HIS A 89 7.70 6.74 -6.41
N GLY A 90 8.07 6.49 -7.68
CA GLY A 90 7.19 6.67 -8.80
C GLY A 90 7.43 5.58 -9.83
N TYR A 91 6.37 4.85 -10.22
CA TYR A 91 6.45 3.74 -11.18
C TYR A 91 5.46 3.91 -12.31
N LEU A 92 5.89 3.49 -13.49
CA LEU A 92 5.05 3.21 -14.65
C LEU A 92 4.81 1.71 -14.72
N THR A 93 3.57 1.32 -14.96
CA THR A 93 3.14 -0.08 -15.02
C THR A 93 2.58 -0.39 -16.39
N ILE A 94 2.96 -1.55 -16.93
CA ILE A 94 2.34 -2.16 -18.11
C ILE A 94 1.83 -3.52 -17.69
N ALA A 95 0.56 -3.83 -18.00
CA ALA A 95 -0.04 -5.11 -17.66
C ALA A 95 -0.78 -5.70 -18.86
N TYR A 96 -0.65 -7.01 -19.02
CA TYR A 96 -1.34 -7.79 -20.04
C TYR A 96 -2.47 -8.61 -19.42
N SER A 97 -3.70 -8.37 -19.83
CA SER A 97 -4.93 -8.98 -19.32
C SER A 97 -5.64 -9.88 -20.33
N GLY A 98 -4.89 -10.36 -21.34
CA GLY A 98 -5.45 -11.19 -22.41
C GLY A 98 -5.58 -12.67 -22.09
N VAL A 99 -5.08 -13.15 -20.96
CA VAL A 99 -5.25 -14.54 -20.55
C VAL A 99 -6.61 -14.67 -19.85
N ARG A 100 -7.57 -15.21 -20.60
CA ARG A 100 -8.93 -15.37 -20.17
C ARG A 100 -9.40 -16.79 -20.37
N PHE A 101 -10.33 -17.25 -19.52
CA PHE A 101 -10.89 -18.59 -19.56
C PHE A 101 -12.25 -18.61 -18.86
N GLY A 102 -12.84 -19.80 -18.82
CA GLY A 102 -14.20 -19.97 -18.34
C GLY A 102 -15.24 -19.64 -19.41
N GLU A 103 -16.48 -19.80 -19.06
CA GLU A 103 -17.62 -19.49 -19.92
C GLU A 103 -17.66 -17.97 -20.13
N ASP A 104 -17.74 -17.48 -21.36
CA ASP A 104 -17.73 -16.07 -21.74
C ASP A 104 -16.45 -15.28 -21.35
N ASP A 105 -15.28 -15.94 -21.25
CA ASP A 105 -14.00 -15.28 -20.91
C ASP A 105 -14.07 -14.44 -19.63
N ASN A 106 -14.86 -14.84 -18.66
CA ASN A 106 -15.14 -14.08 -17.45
C ASN A 106 -14.17 -14.33 -16.28
N GLN A 107 -13.20 -15.21 -16.46
CA GLN A 107 -12.07 -15.40 -15.56
C GLN A 107 -10.80 -14.87 -16.21
N GLN A 108 -10.06 -14.04 -15.50
CA GLN A 108 -8.93 -13.30 -16.07
C GLN A 108 -7.68 -13.48 -15.22
N ILE A 109 -6.55 -13.77 -15.88
CA ILE A 109 -5.21 -13.63 -15.31
C ILE A 109 -4.55 -12.42 -15.97
N THR A 110 -3.98 -11.55 -15.15
CA THR A 110 -3.28 -10.35 -15.59
C THR A 110 -1.84 -10.40 -15.11
N PHE A 111 -0.90 -10.22 -16.03
CA PHE A 111 0.53 -10.12 -15.74
C PHE A 111 0.95 -8.66 -15.84
N GLY A 112 1.60 -8.13 -14.82
CA GLY A 112 2.06 -6.74 -14.78
C GLY A 112 3.55 -6.65 -14.51
N ILE A 113 4.19 -5.68 -15.13
CA ILE A 113 5.54 -5.23 -14.82
C ILE A 113 5.51 -3.75 -14.52
N GLN A 114 6.35 -3.31 -13.61
CA GLN A 114 6.54 -1.88 -13.33
C GLN A 114 8.02 -1.52 -13.30
N VAL A 115 8.31 -0.30 -13.69
CA VAL A 115 9.64 0.31 -13.65
C VAL A 115 9.52 1.75 -13.23
N GLY A 116 10.46 2.22 -12.44
CA GLY A 116 10.45 3.59 -11.96
C GLY A 116 11.65 3.93 -11.12
N ALA A 117 11.52 4.94 -10.29
CA ALA A 117 12.56 5.42 -9.41
C ALA A 117 12.10 5.37 -7.95
N LEU A 118 13.03 5.01 -7.10
CA LEU A 118 12.95 5.06 -5.65
C LEU A 118 13.94 6.10 -5.15
N ALA A 119 13.48 7.08 -4.39
CA ALA A 119 14.32 8.10 -3.77
C ALA A 119 14.13 8.12 -2.26
N ARG A 120 15.22 8.32 -1.54
CA ARG A 120 15.21 8.54 -0.10
C ARG A 120 16.12 9.73 0.24
N LYS A 121 15.71 10.51 1.21
CA LYS A 121 16.49 11.63 1.70
C LYS A 121 16.28 11.85 3.19
N PHE A 122 17.30 12.40 3.83
CA PHE A 122 17.26 13.00 5.16
C PHE A 122 17.60 14.47 5.04
N ASP A 123 17.15 15.26 6.00
CA ASP A 123 17.56 16.64 6.18
C ASP A 123 18.50 16.73 7.39
N PRO A 124 19.84 16.79 7.18
CA PRO A 124 20.80 16.82 8.28
C PRO A 124 20.63 17.99 9.24
N SER A 125 20.07 19.11 8.74
CA SER A 125 19.84 20.31 9.58
C SER A 125 18.78 20.11 10.67
N LYS A 126 17.99 19.04 10.54
CA LYS A 126 16.95 18.66 11.51
C LYS A 126 17.40 17.62 12.52
N PHE A 127 18.60 17.05 12.36
CA PHE A 127 19.12 16.11 13.33
C PHE A 127 19.71 16.84 14.54
N GLN A 128 19.49 16.23 15.70
CA GLN A 128 20.10 16.61 16.96
C GLN A 128 20.96 15.43 17.41
N PHE A 129 22.26 15.60 17.38
CA PHE A 129 23.20 14.56 17.78
C PHE A 129 23.48 14.63 19.28
N GLY A 130 23.77 13.49 19.89
CA GLY A 130 24.02 13.42 21.34
C GLY A 130 25.24 14.24 21.82
N ASP A 131 26.26 14.40 20.97
CA ASP A 131 27.44 15.21 21.25
C ASP A 131 27.21 16.73 21.17
N GLN A 132 26.06 17.15 20.67
CA GLN A 132 25.58 18.55 20.67
C GLN A 132 24.81 18.92 21.95
N TRP A 133 24.64 17.98 22.87
CA TRP A 133 23.93 18.22 24.12
C TRP A 133 24.91 18.44 25.27
N ASN A 134 24.83 19.61 25.90
CA ASN A 134 25.58 19.94 27.09
C ASN A 134 24.68 19.82 28.32
N SER A 135 25.17 19.18 29.39
CA SER A 135 24.40 18.98 30.63
C SER A 135 23.99 20.29 31.34
N ILE A 136 24.67 21.42 31.02
CA ILE A 136 24.44 22.73 31.65
C ILE A 136 23.59 23.64 30.74
N THR A 137 23.95 23.72 29.44
CA THR A 137 23.36 24.66 28.48
C THR A 137 22.26 24.04 27.59
N GLY A 138 22.12 22.71 27.61
CA GLY A 138 21.19 22.00 26.76
C GLY A 138 21.72 21.79 25.34
N TYR A 139 20.82 21.82 24.36
CA TYR A 139 21.15 21.62 22.95
C TYR A 139 21.86 22.84 22.35
N GLU A 140 23.02 22.63 21.77
CA GLU A 140 23.84 23.64 21.09
C GLU A 140 23.85 23.36 19.56
N PRO A 141 22.98 24.01 18.77
CA PRO A 141 22.86 23.72 17.33
C PRO A 141 24.08 24.11 16.50
N THR A 142 24.97 24.95 17.06
CA THR A 142 26.23 25.39 16.43
C THR A 142 27.39 24.49 16.74
N ALA A 143 27.27 23.57 17.71
CA ALA A 143 28.30 22.60 18.00
C ALA A 143 28.44 21.61 16.84
N SER A 144 29.68 21.41 16.37
CA SER A 144 29.95 20.40 15.34
C SER A 144 29.80 19.00 15.90
N SER A 145 29.01 18.14 15.24
CA SER A 145 28.92 16.74 15.61
C SER A 145 30.01 15.91 14.93
N ALA A 146 30.49 14.91 15.63
CA ALA A 146 31.38 13.88 15.10
C ALA A 146 30.56 12.83 14.24
N ASP A 147 29.25 12.76 14.46
CA ASP A 147 28.36 11.89 13.71
C ASP A 147 28.08 12.52 12.34
N GLN A 148 28.89 12.19 11.35
CA GLN A 148 28.68 12.63 9.99
C GLN A 148 27.90 11.59 9.19
N LEU A 149 26.80 12.03 8.57
CA LEU A 149 26.08 11.21 7.60
C LEU A 149 26.79 11.32 6.23
N PRO A 150 27.42 10.25 5.74
CA PRO A 150 28.21 10.30 4.50
C PRO A 150 27.34 10.57 3.26
N ARG A 151 26.07 10.23 3.33
CA ARG A 151 25.07 10.52 2.29
C ARG A 151 23.74 10.88 2.94
N THR A 152 23.11 11.90 2.40
CA THR A 152 21.80 12.40 2.86
C THR A 152 20.68 12.16 1.87
N SER A 153 21.00 11.67 0.68
CA SER A 153 20.03 11.35 -0.37
C SER A 153 20.50 10.20 -1.25
N SER A 154 19.55 9.44 -1.77
CA SER A 154 19.75 8.39 -2.76
C SER A 154 18.58 8.37 -3.74
N SER A 155 18.86 8.04 -4.98
CA SER A 155 17.85 7.75 -6.00
C SER A 155 18.36 6.64 -6.88
N ASP A 156 17.56 5.58 -7.00
CA ASP A 156 17.88 4.40 -7.79
C ASP A 156 16.71 3.99 -8.67
N LEU A 157 17.02 3.31 -9.77
CA LEU A 157 16.03 2.61 -10.58
C LEU A 157 15.46 1.46 -9.76
N ASP A 158 14.15 1.23 -9.89
CA ASP A 158 13.48 0.13 -9.22
C ASP A 158 12.48 -0.57 -10.14
N MET A 159 12.35 -1.87 -9.98
CA MET A 159 11.54 -2.73 -10.83
C MET A 159 10.69 -3.68 -9.99
N GLY A 160 9.49 -3.97 -10.51
CA GLY A 160 8.58 -4.95 -9.92
C GLY A 160 7.80 -5.71 -10.98
N ALA A 161 7.30 -6.87 -10.61
CA ALA A 161 6.44 -7.70 -11.43
C ALA A 161 5.34 -8.34 -10.57
N GLY A 162 4.23 -8.70 -11.21
CA GLY A 162 3.16 -9.36 -10.50
C GLY A 162 2.17 -10.03 -11.43
N VAL A 163 1.40 -10.93 -10.84
CA VAL A 163 0.30 -11.63 -11.48
C VAL A 163 -0.93 -11.52 -10.59
N SER A 164 -2.08 -11.29 -11.21
CA SER A 164 -3.37 -11.29 -10.52
C SER A 164 -4.38 -12.15 -11.24
N TYR A 165 -5.28 -12.70 -10.47
CA TYR A 165 -6.48 -13.41 -10.92
C TYR A 165 -7.72 -12.66 -10.46
N ALA A 166 -8.69 -12.53 -11.34
CA ALA A 166 -9.99 -11.96 -11.04
C ALA A 166 -11.11 -12.77 -11.71
N ASP A 167 -12.15 -13.05 -10.94
CA ASP A 167 -13.36 -13.77 -11.37
C ASP A 167 -14.49 -12.76 -11.58
N ALA A 168 -14.99 -12.68 -12.81
CA ALA A 168 -16.07 -11.80 -13.21
C ALA A 168 -17.34 -12.57 -13.61
N ARG A 169 -17.46 -13.84 -13.18
CA ARG A 169 -18.64 -14.66 -13.53
C ARG A 169 -19.91 -14.04 -12.97
N ASP A 170 -20.88 -13.88 -13.85
CA ASP A 170 -22.24 -13.49 -13.45
C ASP A 170 -22.97 -14.66 -12.80
N ARG A 171 -23.89 -14.36 -11.89
CA ARG A 171 -24.79 -15.34 -11.27
C ARG A 171 -24.13 -16.43 -10.42
N VAL A 172 -22.86 -16.31 -10.09
CA VAL A 172 -22.23 -17.18 -9.09
C VAL A 172 -22.20 -16.47 -7.74
N PRO A 173 -22.52 -17.18 -6.65
CA PRO A 173 -22.55 -16.57 -5.33
C PRO A 173 -21.15 -16.22 -4.81
N VAL A 174 -20.11 -16.90 -5.29
CA VAL A 174 -18.74 -16.72 -4.83
C VAL A 174 -17.82 -16.40 -6.02
N ARG A 175 -17.14 -15.27 -5.95
CA ARG A 175 -16.16 -14.82 -6.93
C ARG A 175 -14.79 -14.65 -6.28
N LEU A 176 -13.80 -15.34 -6.79
CA LEU A 176 -12.43 -15.34 -6.25
C LEU A 176 -11.61 -14.20 -6.86
N PHE A 177 -10.67 -13.69 -6.09
CA PHE A 177 -9.63 -12.79 -6.57
C PHE A 177 -8.35 -13.00 -5.77
N GLY A 178 -7.20 -12.67 -6.37
CA GLY A 178 -5.94 -12.73 -5.67
C GLY A 178 -4.77 -12.49 -6.59
N GLY A 179 -3.57 -12.50 -6.03
CA GLY A 179 -2.37 -12.31 -6.81
C GLY A 179 -1.10 -12.39 -5.99
N PHE A 180 -0.01 -12.45 -6.72
CA PHE A 180 1.33 -12.46 -6.19
C PHE A 180 2.16 -11.41 -6.92
N SER A 181 3.02 -10.71 -6.19
CA SER A 181 3.96 -9.74 -6.77
C SER A 181 5.30 -9.73 -6.05
N ALA A 182 6.31 -9.27 -6.77
CA ALA A 182 7.65 -9.04 -6.25
C ALA A 182 8.13 -7.65 -6.70
N PHE A 183 8.65 -6.89 -5.75
CA PHE A 183 9.21 -5.56 -5.93
C PHE A 183 10.69 -5.55 -5.59
N HIS A 184 11.40 -4.51 -5.98
CA HIS A 184 12.85 -4.38 -5.81
C HIS A 184 13.62 -5.54 -6.45
N LEU A 185 13.18 -5.96 -7.65
CA LEU A 185 13.77 -7.08 -8.37
C LEU A 185 15.25 -6.86 -8.74
N ASN A 186 15.61 -5.61 -9.03
CA ASN A 186 16.98 -5.19 -9.31
C ASN A 186 17.78 -4.86 -8.04
N ARG A 187 17.17 -5.01 -6.83
CA ARG A 187 17.80 -4.74 -5.54
C ARG A 187 18.50 -3.39 -5.49
N PRO A 188 17.75 -2.26 -5.57
CA PRO A 188 18.34 -0.92 -5.53
C PRO A 188 19.22 -0.75 -4.30
N GLN A 189 20.25 0.06 -4.40
CA GLN A 189 21.22 0.25 -3.31
C GLN A 189 20.58 1.00 -2.15
N ASP A 190 20.94 0.59 -0.93
CA ASP A 190 20.60 1.31 0.29
C ASP A 190 21.81 2.13 0.76
N PRO A 191 21.87 3.44 0.44
CA PRO A 191 23.07 4.26 0.63
C PRO A 191 23.28 4.73 2.07
N PHE A 192 22.33 4.48 2.97
CA PHE A 192 22.38 4.98 4.35
C PHE A 192 23.14 4.04 5.30
N VAL A 193 23.64 2.93 4.78
CA VAL A 193 24.49 2.02 5.54
C VAL A 193 25.95 2.34 5.26
N THR A 194 26.77 2.33 6.30
CA THR A 194 28.21 2.68 6.31
C THR A 194 28.98 2.13 5.11
N GLN A 195 29.94 2.89 4.62
CA GLN A 195 30.73 2.72 3.40
C GLN A 195 31.39 1.33 3.17
N SER A 196 31.38 0.43 4.15
CA SER A 196 32.08 -0.85 4.08
C SER A 196 31.25 -2.03 3.55
N ILE A 197 29.91 -1.92 3.49
CA ILE A 197 29.03 -2.97 2.97
C ILE A 197 27.92 -2.30 2.17
N ALA A 198 27.98 -2.38 0.85
CA ALA A 198 26.87 -1.97 -0.03
C ALA A 198 25.65 -2.86 0.29
N GLN A 199 24.75 -2.40 1.14
CA GLN A 199 23.49 -3.07 1.37
C GLN A 199 22.51 -2.67 0.27
N SER A 200 21.92 -3.68 -0.35
CA SER A 200 20.81 -3.49 -1.27
C SER A 200 19.47 -3.63 -0.54
N LEU A 201 18.49 -2.89 -0.99
CA LEU A 201 17.12 -3.04 -0.50
C LEU A 201 16.64 -4.47 -0.78
N PRO A 202 16.16 -5.21 0.23
CA PRO A 202 15.67 -6.55 0.02
C PRO A 202 14.44 -6.56 -0.89
N MET A 203 14.32 -7.60 -1.71
CA MET A 203 13.08 -7.83 -2.47
C MET A 203 11.89 -7.93 -1.52
N ARG A 204 10.77 -7.29 -1.91
CA ARG A 204 9.49 -7.38 -1.22
C ARG A 204 8.56 -8.28 -2.01
N PHE A 205 8.09 -9.34 -1.38
CA PHE A 205 7.08 -10.24 -1.91
C PHE A 205 5.73 -9.93 -1.29
N VAL A 206 4.69 -9.91 -2.11
CA VAL A 206 3.31 -9.67 -1.69
C VAL A 206 2.42 -10.78 -2.21
N LEU A 207 1.67 -11.39 -1.32
CA LEU A 207 0.58 -12.30 -1.63
C LEU A 207 -0.71 -11.70 -1.10
N HIS A 208 -1.71 -11.57 -1.94
CA HIS A 208 -3.02 -11.04 -1.55
C HIS A 208 -4.15 -11.82 -2.19
N GLY A 209 -5.30 -11.80 -1.57
CA GLY A 209 -6.47 -12.46 -2.14
C GLY A 209 -7.67 -12.47 -1.22
N GLY A 210 -8.72 -13.10 -1.72
CA GLY A 210 -9.98 -13.23 -1.03
C GLY A 210 -11.08 -13.72 -1.97
N PHE A 211 -12.29 -13.61 -1.50
CA PHE A 211 -13.46 -13.88 -2.33
C PHE A 211 -14.60 -12.95 -1.95
N GLN A 212 -15.40 -12.60 -2.93
CA GLN A 212 -16.65 -11.90 -2.71
C GLN A 212 -17.79 -12.94 -2.68
N TRP A 213 -18.51 -12.98 -1.58
CA TRP A 213 -19.67 -13.84 -1.41
C TRP A 213 -20.95 -12.99 -1.41
N ALA A 214 -21.71 -13.08 -2.49
CA ALA A 214 -23.04 -12.49 -2.60
C ALA A 214 -24.03 -13.37 -1.82
N ILE A 215 -24.41 -12.94 -0.62
CA ILE A 215 -25.42 -13.62 0.20
C ILE A 215 -26.79 -13.48 -0.46
N ASN A 216 -27.05 -12.33 -1.01
CA ASN A 216 -28.25 -12.00 -1.77
C ASN A 216 -27.94 -10.81 -2.72
N GLU A 217 -28.94 -10.33 -3.45
CA GLU A 217 -28.79 -9.20 -4.39
C GLU A 217 -28.37 -7.88 -3.74
N ARG A 218 -28.49 -7.77 -2.41
CA ARG A 218 -28.18 -6.54 -1.67
C ARG A 218 -26.92 -6.63 -0.82
N VAL A 219 -26.57 -7.81 -0.35
CA VAL A 219 -25.47 -7.96 0.62
C VAL A 219 -24.39 -8.86 0.05
N ALA A 220 -23.17 -8.33 0.00
CA ALA A 220 -21.98 -9.09 -0.31
C ALA A 220 -21.00 -9.02 0.87
N ILE A 221 -20.39 -10.14 1.22
CA ILE A 221 -19.32 -10.26 2.21
C ILE A 221 -18.02 -10.57 1.48
N THR A 222 -16.95 -9.91 1.86
CA THR A 222 -15.64 -10.10 1.24
C THR A 222 -14.58 -10.36 2.31
N PRO A 223 -14.32 -11.63 2.66
CA PRO A 223 -13.10 -12.01 3.37
C PRO A 223 -11.89 -11.80 2.47
N GLN A 224 -10.80 -11.26 3.04
CA GLN A 224 -9.59 -10.92 2.30
C GLN A 224 -8.34 -11.06 3.17
N PHE A 225 -7.19 -11.22 2.54
CA PHE A 225 -5.91 -11.28 3.22
C PHE A 225 -4.80 -10.60 2.42
N LEU A 226 -3.76 -10.20 3.14
CA LEU A 226 -2.52 -9.68 2.60
C LEU A 226 -1.35 -10.23 3.40
N VAL A 227 -0.33 -10.72 2.72
CA VAL A 227 0.95 -11.11 3.32
C VAL A 227 2.06 -10.41 2.58
N MET A 228 2.89 -9.67 3.29
CA MET A 228 4.07 -9.02 2.74
C MET A 228 5.32 -9.51 3.45
N LYS A 229 6.37 -9.78 2.69
CA LYS A 229 7.68 -10.17 3.23
C LYS A 229 8.77 -9.37 2.55
N GLN A 230 9.60 -8.68 3.34
CA GLN A 230 10.76 -7.92 2.86
C GLN A 230 11.96 -8.19 3.77
N GLY A 231 12.96 -8.87 3.26
CA GLY A 231 14.08 -9.33 4.06
C GLY A 231 13.61 -10.22 5.22
N THR A 232 13.89 -9.79 6.46
CA THR A 232 13.44 -10.47 7.69
C THR A 232 12.09 -9.99 8.19
N ALA A 233 11.59 -8.86 7.69
CA ALA A 233 10.30 -8.31 8.08
C ALA A 233 9.17 -9.04 7.36
N MET A 234 8.10 -9.33 8.09
CA MET A 234 6.90 -9.97 7.58
C MET A 234 5.67 -9.30 8.17
N GLU A 235 4.75 -8.93 7.32
CA GLU A 235 3.45 -8.42 7.71
C GLU A 235 2.35 -9.32 7.18
N GLN A 236 1.37 -9.58 8.03
CA GLN A 236 0.22 -10.41 7.72
C GLN A 236 -1.04 -9.65 8.12
N MET A 237 -2.02 -9.61 7.24
CA MET A 237 -3.30 -8.98 7.49
C MET A 237 -4.43 -9.90 7.01
N ALA A 238 -5.47 -10.01 7.79
CA ALA A 238 -6.72 -10.63 7.39
C ALA A 238 -7.87 -9.68 7.68
N GLY A 239 -8.86 -9.64 6.82
CA GLY A 239 -9.97 -8.73 6.96
C GLY A 239 -11.26 -9.30 6.42
N ILE A 240 -12.34 -8.64 6.78
CA ILE A 240 -13.69 -8.93 6.28
C ILE A 240 -14.43 -7.62 6.07
N SER A 241 -15.15 -7.52 4.96
CA SER A 241 -16.04 -6.40 4.69
C SER A 241 -17.43 -6.86 4.29
N VAL A 242 -18.39 -6.01 4.58
CA VAL A 242 -19.78 -6.14 4.15
C VAL A 242 -20.11 -4.93 3.28
N ARG A 243 -20.66 -5.19 2.10
CA ARG A 243 -21.16 -4.18 1.19
C ARG A 243 -22.66 -4.32 1.06
N THR A 244 -23.37 -3.19 1.16
CA THR A 244 -24.81 -3.13 1.01
C THR A 244 -25.22 -1.87 0.23
N PRO A 245 -26.17 -1.91 -0.71
CA PRO A 245 -26.73 -0.73 -1.32
C PRO A 245 -27.47 0.11 -0.26
N PHE A 246 -27.20 1.40 -0.29
CA PHE A 246 -27.81 2.40 0.59
C PHE A 246 -28.92 3.17 -0.14
N ALA A 247 -28.73 3.44 -1.45
CA ALA A 247 -29.67 4.08 -2.33
C ALA A 247 -29.49 3.58 -3.77
N ALA A 248 -30.31 4.04 -4.72
CA ALA A 248 -30.33 3.56 -6.10
C ALA A 248 -28.96 3.57 -6.81
N ALA A 249 -28.00 4.40 -6.41
CA ALA A 249 -26.68 4.49 -7.00
C ALA A 249 -25.56 4.60 -5.93
N ALA A 250 -25.88 4.30 -4.68
CA ALA A 250 -24.97 4.45 -3.55
C ALA A 250 -24.85 3.16 -2.73
N ASP A 251 -23.63 2.81 -2.37
CA ASP A 251 -23.28 1.65 -1.56
C ASP A 251 -22.61 2.10 -0.25
N LEU A 252 -22.85 1.36 0.82
CA LEU A 252 -22.08 1.41 2.04
C LEU A 252 -21.18 0.17 2.13
N VAL A 253 -19.95 0.38 2.56
CA VAL A 253 -19.00 -0.68 2.89
C VAL A 253 -18.58 -0.49 4.33
N ALA A 254 -18.66 -1.54 5.13
CA ALA A 254 -18.12 -1.57 6.48
C ALA A 254 -17.27 -2.80 6.66
N GLY A 255 -16.16 -2.68 7.36
CA GLY A 255 -15.29 -3.83 7.56
C GLY A 255 -14.26 -3.61 8.64
N VAL A 256 -13.47 -4.64 8.86
CA VAL A 256 -12.35 -4.63 9.78
C VAL A 256 -11.19 -5.42 9.19
N ASN A 257 -10.00 -4.85 9.24
CA ASN A 257 -8.75 -5.52 8.93
C ASN A 257 -8.00 -5.75 10.26
N TYR A 258 -7.49 -6.94 10.46
CA TYR A 258 -6.62 -7.30 11.57
C TYR A 258 -5.20 -7.51 11.04
N ARG A 259 -4.29 -6.67 11.44
CA ARG A 259 -2.85 -6.78 11.18
C ARG A 259 -2.22 -7.50 12.36
N PHE A 260 -1.73 -8.71 12.11
CA PHE A 260 -1.26 -9.61 13.16
C PHE A 260 -0.12 -8.98 13.97
N ASN A 261 -0.25 -9.01 15.28
CA ASN A 261 0.68 -8.45 16.27
C ASN A 261 0.89 -6.93 16.17
N ASP A 262 0.04 -6.19 15.45
CA ASP A 262 0.19 -4.77 15.26
C ASP A 262 -1.10 -3.99 15.55
N ALA A 263 -2.16 -4.15 14.76
CA ALA A 263 -3.37 -3.32 14.91
C ALA A 263 -4.66 -4.00 14.45
N VAL A 264 -5.79 -3.53 14.98
CA VAL A 264 -7.13 -3.72 14.43
C VAL A 264 -7.55 -2.42 13.74
N ALA A 265 -7.95 -2.50 12.47
CA ALA A 265 -8.32 -1.37 11.64
C ALA A 265 -9.77 -1.48 11.15
N PRO A 266 -10.77 -1.04 11.93
CA PRO A 266 -12.12 -0.85 11.40
C PRO A 266 -12.11 0.22 10.31
N TYR A 267 -12.95 0.01 9.29
CA TYR A 267 -13.12 0.96 8.21
C TYR A 267 -14.57 1.08 7.73
N LEU A 268 -14.88 2.26 7.20
CA LEU A 268 -16.14 2.59 6.57
C LEU A 268 -15.86 3.17 5.18
N GLY A 269 -16.68 2.79 4.22
CA GLY A 269 -16.62 3.28 2.86
C GLY A 269 -18.02 3.69 2.36
N PHE A 270 -18.05 4.72 1.53
CA PHE A 270 -19.24 5.19 0.84
C PHE A 270 -18.97 5.25 -0.65
N GLY A 271 -19.75 4.51 -1.43
CA GLY A 271 -19.68 4.45 -2.88
C GLY A 271 -20.85 5.20 -3.54
N PHE A 272 -20.56 6.01 -4.55
CA PHE A 272 -21.57 6.71 -5.35
C PHE A 272 -21.08 6.91 -6.78
N GLN A 273 -21.79 6.32 -7.76
CA GLN A 273 -21.52 6.50 -9.21
C GLN A 273 -20.03 6.34 -9.61
N GLY A 274 -19.37 5.31 -9.09
CA GLY A 274 -17.97 5.03 -9.37
C GLY A 274 -16.97 5.74 -8.45
N LEU A 275 -17.40 6.73 -7.67
CA LEU A 275 -16.63 7.33 -6.60
C LEU A 275 -16.75 6.47 -5.34
N VAL A 276 -15.65 6.20 -4.65
CA VAL A 276 -15.64 5.54 -3.35
C VAL A 276 -14.77 6.36 -2.40
N LEU A 277 -15.33 6.72 -1.27
CA LEU A 277 -14.64 7.36 -0.15
C LEU A 277 -14.47 6.33 0.95
N GLY A 278 -13.30 6.24 1.55
CA GLY A 278 -13.01 5.33 2.66
C GLY A 278 -12.30 6.02 3.81
N VAL A 279 -12.64 5.62 5.03
CA VAL A 279 -11.95 6.07 6.25
C VAL A 279 -11.68 4.85 7.11
N SER A 280 -10.47 4.73 7.65
CA SER A 280 -10.12 3.72 8.65
C SER A 280 -9.33 4.31 9.79
N TYR A 281 -9.41 3.63 10.94
CA TYR A 281 -8.67 3.99 12.13
C TYR A 281 -8.01 2.76 12.72
N ASP A 282 -6.66 2.76 12.76
CA ASP A 282 -5.91 1.64 13.30
C ASP A 282 -5.78 1.78 14.82
N VAL A 283 -6.32 0.84 15.54
CA VAL A 283 -6.13 0.69 16.98
C VAL A 283 -4.97 -0.27 17.19
N ALA A 284 -3.84 0.24 17.68
CA ALA A 284 -2.67 -0.57 17.93
C ALA A 284 -2.94 -1.61 19.06
N THR A 285 -2.66 -2.86 18.76
CA THR A 285 -2.83 -4.01 19.69
C THR A 285 -1.51 -4.72 20.01
N GLY A 286 -0.43 -4.33 19.31
CA GLY A 286 0.90 -4.90 19.46
C GLY A 286 1.61 -4.47 20.75
N ASN A 287 2.83 -4.97 20.94
CA ASN A 287 3.64 -4.63 22.13
C ASN A 287 3.97 -3.14 22.22
N LEU A 288 4.05 -2.45 21.08
CA LEU A 288 4.33 -1.01 21.06
C LEU A 288 3.23 -0.19 21.74
N SER A 289 1.96 -0.59 21.63
CA SER A 289 0.85 0.11 22.28
C SER A 289 0.90 0.03 23.80
N LYS A 290 1.55 -1.00 24.35
CA LYS A 290 1.73 -1.16 25.80
C LYS A 290 2.81 -0.23 26.36
N THR A 291 3.82 0.09 25.55
CA THR A 291 4.95 0.93 25.96
C THR A 291 4.77 2.39 25.55
N ALA A 292 4.02 2.65 24.48
CA ALA A 292 3.72 3.98 23.96
C ALA A 292 2.21 4.09 23.66
N PRO A 293 1.38 4.48 24.65
CA PRO A 293 -0.03 4.74 24.43
C PRO A 293 -0.22 5.85 23.37
N GLY A 294 -1.19 5.68 22.46
CA GLY A 294 -1.43 6.65 21.39
C GLY A 294 -0.77 6.33 20.04
N THR A 295 -0.19 5.14 19.88
CA THR A 295 0.34 4.64 18.60
C THR A 295 -0.77 4.22 17.63
N SER A 296 -1.74 5.11 17.41
CA SER A 296 -2.83 4.90 16.45
C SER A 296 -2.47 5.48 15.09
N SER A 297 -3.20 5.07 14.05
CA SER A 297 -3.11 5.67 12.72
C SER A 297 -4.50 5.88 12.12
N MET A 298 -4.60 6.88 11.25
CA MET A 298 -5.82 7.20 10.52
C MET A 298 -5.52 7.18 9.03
N GLU A 299 -6.43 6.61 8.25
CA GLU A 299 -6.35 6.61 6.79
C GLU A 299 -7.63 7.17 6.19
N VAL A 300 -7.46 7.93 5.12
CA VAL A 300 -8.54 8.40 4.26
C VAL A 300 -8.21 8.02 2.83
N SER A 301 -9.16 7.47 2.12
CA SER A 301 -8.99 7.07 0.72
C SER A 301 -10.10 7.64 -0.15
N ILE A 302 -9.75 7.91 -1.40
CA ILE A 302 -10.67 8.25 -2.47
C ILE A 302 -10.31 7.43 -3.70
N SER A 303 -11.29 6.80 -4.31
CA SER A 303 -11.15 6.04 -5.55
C SER A 303 -12.24 6.46 -6.51
N TYR A 304 -11.89 6.65 -7.76
CA TYR A 304 -12.84 6.90 -8.83
C TYR A 304 -12.63 5.96 -9.98
N THR A 305 -13.68 5.24 -10.36
CA THR A 305 -13.70 4.35 -11.53
C THR A 305 -14.65 4.91 -12.57
N GLY A 306 -14.09 5.38 -13.68
CA GLY A 306 -14.85 5.99 -14.76
C GLY A 306 -15.07 5.05 -15.94
N ARG A 307 -16.17 5.25 -16.68
CA ARG A 307 -16.52 4.50 -17.89
C ARG A 307 -16.77 5.43 -19.05
N LYS A 308 -16.34 5.00 -20.22
CA LYS A 308 -16.73 5.64 -21.46
C LYS A 308 -18.12 5.18 -21.87
N SER A 309 -18.94 6.11 -22.32
CA SER A 309 -20.31 5.80 -22.77
C SER A 309 -20.32 4.69 -23.83
N GLY A 310 -21.27 3.75 -23.74
CA GLY A 310 -21.47 2.69 -24.72
C GLY A 310 -20.67 1.39 -24.50
N ARG A 311 -19.86 1.25 -23.46
CA ARG A 311 -19.19 -0.01 -23.16
C ARG A 311 -19.98 -0.85 -22.15
N PRO A 312 -19.97 -2.20 -22.30
CA PRO A 312 -20.61 -3.10 -21.34
C PRO A 312 -19.93 -3.03 -19.98
N ILE A 313 -20.70 -3.27 -18.94
CA ILE A 313 -20.19 -3.34 -17.56
C ILE A 313 -19.33 -4.60 -17.44
N ARG A 314 -18.09 -4.45 -16.97
CA ARG A 314 -17.23 -5.56 -16.57
C ARG A 314 -17.37 -5.75 -15.06
N TYR A 315 -17.92 -6.86 -14.64
CA TYR A 315 -18.03 -7.21 -13.22
C TYR A 315 -16.76 -7.94 -12.75
N LEU A 316 -15.65 -7.25 -12.68
CA LEU A 316 -14.42 -7.83 -12.11
C LEU A 316 -14.50 -7.80 -10.58
N SER A 317 -14.31 -8.95 -9.95
CA SER A 317 -14.22 -9.04 -8.48
C SER A 317 -12.86 -8.52 -8.01
N CYS A 318 -12.69 -7.22 -8.05
CA CYS A 318 -11.66 -6.58 -7.25
C CYS A 318 -12.38 -5.95 -6.06
N PRO A 319 -11.92 -6.13 -4.80
CA PRO A 319 -12.52 -5.43 -3.69
C PRO A 319 -12.53 -3.94 -4.01
N ARG A 320 -13.71 -3.35 -3.97
CA ARG A 320 -13.84 -1.90 -3.95
C ARG A 320 -13.86 -1.48 -2.49
N PHE A 321 -13.06 -0.53 -2.15
CA PHE A 321 -13.31 0.31 -1.00
C PHE A 321 -14.14 1.49 -1.43
#